data_55ce1cd9ff8e697b8f18e06f7ae5048a
#
_entry.id   55ce1cd9ff8e697b8f18e06f7ae5048a
#
_cell.length_a   1.000
_cell.length_b   1.000
_cell.length_c   1.000
_cell.angle_alpha   90.00
_cell.angle_beta   90.00
_cell.angle_gamma   90.00
#
_symmetry.space_group_name_H-M   'P 1'
#
loop_
_entity.id
_entity.type
_entity.pdbx_description
1 polymer ?
#
loop_
_entity_poly.entity_id
_entity_poly.type
_entity_poly.pdbx_seq_one_letter_code
_entity_poly.pdbx_strand_id
1 'polypeptide(L)'
;MSRMQDKYNKEVAPALMEKFSYKSTMQIPKLDKIVINIGMGEAKDNPKAIEAACGDLAAITGQKPIITKAKKSVANFKLREGMNIGCKVTLRADKMYDFLDRFFNVALPRVRDFRGINPNGFDGRGNYSVGIKEQLIFPEIDYDKIDKIRGMDINIVTTAQTDEEARELLKLMGAPFRS
;
A
#
# COMPACT_ATOMS: atom_id res chain seq x y z
N MET A 1 4.06 18.79 8.57
CA MET A 1 3.79 18.43 7.17
C MET A 1 4.87 17.45 6.69
N SER A 2 4.49 16.38 6.01
CA SER A 2 5.41 15.34 5.55
C SER A 2 6.31 15.85 4.41
N ARG A 3 7.57 15.37 4.36
CA ARG A 3 8.51 15.64 3.27
C ARG A 3 7.92 15.30 1.89
N MET A 4 7.19 14.20 1.79
CA MET A 4 6.55 13.78 0.54
C MET A 4 5.38 14.67 0.15
N GLN A 5 4.65 15.19 1.12
CA GLN A 5 3.58 16.15 0.86
C GLN A 5 4.14 17.48 0.36
N ASP A 6 5.24 17.94 0.94
CA ASP A 6 5.93 19.14 0.47
C ASP A 6 6.44 18.95 -0.95
N LYS A 7 7.03 17.79 -1.26
CA LYS A 7 7.45 17.42 -2.61
C LYS A 7 6.31 17.46 -3.61
N TYR A 8 5.16 16.89 -3.23
CA TYR A 8 3.97 16.93 -4.07
C TYR A 8 3.55 18.39 -4.38
N ASN A 9 3.44 19.22 -3.36
CA ASN A 9 2.98 20.59 -3.54
C ASN A 9 3.95 21.46 -4.36
N LYS A 10 5.26 21.29 -4.17
CA LYS A 10 6.29 22.15 -4.77
C LYS A 10 6.77 21.69 -6.14
N GLU A 11 6.82 20.39 -6.37
CA GLU A 11 7.45 19.81 -7.57
C GLU A 11 6.46 19.01 -8.43
N VAL A 12 5.69 18.13 -7.81
CA VAL A 12 4.85 17.14 -8.53
C VAL A 12 3.62 17.80 -9.13
N ALA A 13 2.87 18.57 -8.36
CA ALA A 13 1.64 19.20 -8.84
C ALA A 13 1.90 20.19 -9.99
N PRO A 14 2.90 21.09 -9.93
CA PRO A 14 3.22 21.96 -11.07
C PRO A 14 3.64 21.18 -12.31
N ALA A 15 4.45 20.13 -12.16
CA ALA A 15 4.91 19.30 -13.29
C ALA A 15 3.76 18.55 -13.96
N LEU A 16 2.81 18.02 -13.19
CA LEU A 16 1.62 17.38 -13.74
C LEU A 16 0.72 18.36 -14.48
N MET A 17 0.54 19.56 -13.92
CA MET A 17 -0.26 20.60 -14.55
C MET A 17 0.30 21.01 -15.91
N GLU A 18 1.61 21.14 -16.02
CA GLU A 18 2.29 21.45 -17.29
C GLU A 18 2.16 20.30 -18.28
N LYS A 19 2.44 19.06 -17.84
CA LYS A 19 2.45 17.89 -18.73
C LYS A 19 1.08 17.59 -19.33
N PHE A 20 0.03 17.64 -18.53
CA PHE A 20 -1.33 17.30 -18.96
C PHE A 20 -2.19 18.52 -19.28
N SER A 21 -1.65 19.72 -19.17
CA SER A 21 -2.33 20.98 -19.51
C SER A 21 -3.70 21.14 -18.85
N TYR A 22 -3.77 20.88 -17.54
CA TYR A 22 -5.01 21.02 -16.79
C TYR A 22 -5.49 22.49 -16.74
N LYS A 23 -6.80 22.68 -16.78
CA LYS A 23 -7.41 24.01 -16.74
C LYS A 23 -7.53 24.57 -15.30
N SER A 24 -7.57 23.70 -14.32
CA SER A 24 -7.71 24.05 -12.90
C SER A 24 -6.76 23.23 -12.05
N THR A 25 -6.27 23.83 -10.97
CA THR A 25 -5.47 23.14 -9.97
C THR A 25 -6.23 21.99 -9.28
N MET A 26 -7.56 22.04 -9.28
CA MET A 26 -8.40 20.97 -8.74
C MET A 26 -8.44 19.71 -9.61
N GLN A 27 -8.02 19.80 -10.86
CA GLN A 27 -7.93 18.65 -11.78
C GLN A 27 -6.66 17.85 -11.61
N ILE A 28 -5.64 18.39 -10.95
CA ILE A 28 -4.35 17.72 -10.77
C ILE A 28 -4.55 16.44 -9.96
N PRO A 29 -4.08 15.29 -10.45
CA PRO A 29 -4.15 14.04 -9.69
C PRO A 29 -3.42 14.15 -8.35
N LYS A 30 -4.00 13.60 -7.32
CA LYS A 30 -3.40 13.53 -5.99
C LYS A 30 -3.64 12.16 -5.35
N LEU A 31 -2.86 11.84 -4.35
CA LEU A 31 -3.07 10.64 -3.56
C LEU A 31 -4.30 10.82 -2.67
N ASP A 32 -5.19 9.84 -2.69
CA ASP A 32 -6.37 9.80 -1.84
C ASP A 32 -6.10 9.00 -0.57
N LYS A 33 -5.70 7.74 -0.74
CA LYS A 33 -5.42 6.83 0.38
C LYS A 33 -4.47 5.73 -0.04
N ILE A 34 -3.87 5.08 0.96
CA ILE A 34 -3.13 3.83 0.78
C ILE A 34 -3.80 2.77 1.65
N VAL A 35 -4.17 1.65 1.06
CA VAL A 35 -4.76 0.52 1.76
C VAL A 35 -3.76 -0.63 1.75
N ILE A 36 -3.44 -1.13 2.94
CA ILE A 36 -2.55 -2.28 3.10
C ILE A 36 -3.37 -3.42 3.65
N ASN A 37 -3.35 -4.56 2.97
CA ASN A 37 -4.10 -5.74 3.34
C ASN A 37 -3.19 -6.94 3.50
N ILE A 38 -3.41 -7.72 4.54
CA ILE A 38 -2.79 -9.03 4.74
C ILE A 38 -3.91 -10.06 4.71
N GLY A 39 -3.94 -10.90 3.67
CA GLY A 39 -4.88 -12.01 3.58
C GLY A 39 -4.36 -13.22 4.34
N MET A 40 -5.19 -13.80 5.20
CA MET A 40 -4.79 -14.88 6.08
C MET A 40 -5.77 -16.06 6.02
N GLY A 41 -5.55 -16.95 5.06
CA GLY A 41 -6.31 -18.18 4.98
C GLY A 41 -6.10 -19.13 6.16
N GLU A 42 -4.96 -19.01 6.83
CA GLU A 42 -4.63 -19.82 8.01
C GLU A 42 -5.32 -19.37 9.30
N ALA A 43 -5.90 -18.17 9.32
CA ALA A 43 -6.53 -17.61 10.52
C ALA A 43 -7.73 -18.41 11.01
N LYS A 44 -8.40 -19.14 10.12
CA LYS A 44 -9.50 -20.05 10.47
C LYS A 44 -9.04 -21.19 11.40
N ASP A 45 -7.80 -21.64 11.24
CA ASP A 45 -7.22 -22.74 12.00
C ASP A 45 -6.33 -22.23 13.15
N ASN A 46 -5.84 -21.00 13.08
CA ASN A 46 -4.94 -20.39 14.07
C ASN A 46 -5.31 -18.91 14.34
N PRO A 47 -6.19 -18.64 15.32
CA PRO A 47 -6.58 -17.26 15.63
C PRO A 47 -5.43 -16.35 16.08
N LYS A 48 -4.38 -16.91 16.68
CA LYS A 48 -3.20 -16.13 17.11
C LYS A 48 -2.42 -15.55 15.95
N ALA A 49 -2.50 -16.16 14.77
CA ALA A 49 -1.85 -15.67 13.57
C ALA A 49 -2.38 -14.28 13.16
N ILE A 50 -3.67 -14.02 13.32
CA ILE A 50 -4.26 -12.70 13.06
C ILE A 50 -3.71 -11.64 14.01
N GLU A 51 -3.58 -11.95 15.28
CA GLU A 51 -3.03 -11.01 16.26
C GLU A 51 -1.59 -10.64 15.92
N ALA A 52 -0.77 -11.62 15.51
CA ALA A 52 0.59 -11.38 15.05
C ALA A 52 0.64 -10.51 13.79
N ALA A 53 -0.19 -10.80 12.81
CA ALA A 53 -0.26 -10.00 11.58
C ALA A 53 -0.74 -8.57 11.84
N CYS A 54 -1.73 -8.40 12.73
CA CYS A 54 -2.19 -7.07 13.14
C CYS A 54 -1.08 -6.30 13.87
N GLY A 55 -0.30 -6.96 14.70
CA GLY A 55 0.84 -6.36 15.39
C GLY A 55 1.91 -5.88 14.40
N ASP A 56 2.26 -6.71 13.42
CA ASP A 56 3.20 -6.36 12.37
C ASP A 56 2.71 -5.16 11.55
N LEU A 57 1.45 -5.19 11.14
CA LEU A 57 0.85 -4.12 10.34
C LEU A 57 0.76 -2.81 11.12
N ALA A 58 0.43 -2.87 12.41
CA ALA A 58 0.43 -1.70 13.29
C ALA A 58 1.83 -1.10 13.44
N ALA A 59 2.87 -1.94 13.56
CA ALA A 59 4.26 -1.49 13.63
C ALA A 59 4.71 -0.79 12.34
N ILE A 60 4.32 -1.34 11.17
CA ILE A 60 4.68 -0.78 9.86
C ILE A 60 4.01 0.57 9.63
N THR A 61 2.72 0.69 9.97
CA THR A 61 1.91 1.86 9.61
C THR A 61 1.76 2.89 10.71
N GLY A 62 1.98 2.49 11.96
CA GLY A 62 1.71 3.34 13.11
C GLY A 62 0.23 3.54 13.42
N GLN A 63 -0.64 2.77 12.80
CA GLN A 63 -2.09 2.83 12.95
C GLN A 63 -2.66 1.43 13.24
N LYS A 64 -3.67 1.35 14.11
CA LYS A 64 -4.31 0.08 14.44
C LYS A 64 -5.06 -0.48 13.23
N PRO A 65 -4.75 -1.71 12.78
CA PRO A 65 -5.47 -2.34 11.69
C PRO A 65 -6.87 -2.82 12.10
N ILE A 66 -7.71 -3.03 11.10
CA ILE A 66 -9.03 -3.62 11.25
C ILE A 66 -8.96 -5.09 10.83
N ILE A 67 -9.52 -5.99 11.64
CA ILE A 67 -9.65 -7.39 11.28
C ILE A 67 -10.80 -7.53 10.27
N THR A 68 -10.51 -8.15 9.13
CA THR A 68 -11.51 -8.42 8.10
C THR A 68 -12.16 -9.78 8.31
N LYS A 69 -13.48 -9.82 8.10
CA LYS A 69 -14.28 -11.01 8.31
C LYS A 69 -14.89 -11.52 7.01
N ALA A 70 -15.10 -12.82 6.92
CA ALA A 70 -15.76 -13.44 5.78
C ALA A 70 -17.20 -12.94 5.64
N LYS A 71 -17.58 -12.54 4.43
CA LYS A 71 -18.95 -12.09 4.12
C LYS A 71 -19.90 -13.22 3.79
N LYS A 72 -19.38 -14.35 3.34
CA LYS A 72 -20.14 -15.52 2.94
C LYS A 72 -19.46 -16.80 3.40
N SER A 73 -20.24 -17.82 3.67
CA SER A 73 -19.73 -19.17 3.92
C SER A 73 -19.35 -19.86 2.63
N VAL A 74 -18.18 -20.48 2.56
CA VAL A 74 -17.69 -21.25 1.41
C VAL A 74 -17.18 -22.61 1.91
N ALA A 75 -17.93 -23.67 1.60
CA ALA A 75 -17.64 -25.02 2.09
C ALA A 75 -16.27 -25.55 1.62
N ASN A 76 -15.88 -25.29 0.36
CA ASN A 76 -14.62 -25.76 -0.22
C ASN A 76 -13.40 -25.21 0.53
N PHE A 77 -13.50 -24.01 1.09
CA PHE A 77 -12.46 -23.39 1.89
C PHE A 77 -12.63 -23.58 3.38
N LYS A 78 -13.63 -24.37 3.81
CA LYS A 78 -13.99 -24.56 5.22
C LYS A 78 -14.21 -23.21 5.94
N LEU A 79 -14.83 -22.27 5.24
CA LEU A 79 -15.04 -20.91 5.68
C LEU A 79 -16.48 -20.68 6.04
N ARG A 80 -16.72 -20.06 7.21
CA ARG A 80 -18.05 -19.64 7.65
C ARG A 80 -18.13 -18.12 7.69
N GLU A 81 -19.30 -17.58 7.42
CA GLU A 81 -19.57 -16.14 7.55
C GLU A 81 -19.19 -15.65 8.96
N GLY A 82 -18.52 -14.50 9.01
CA GLY A 82 -18.05 -13.90 10.26
C GLY A 82 -16.70 -14.39 10.77
N MET A 83 -16.09 -15.40 10.14
CA MET A 83 -14.73 -15.84 10.49
C MET A 83 -13.69 -14.78 10.09
N ASN A 84 -12.69 -14.60 10.94
CA ASN A 84 -11.56 -13.69 10.66
C ASN A 84 -10.70 -14.25 9.52
N ILE A 85 -10.48 -13.47 8.47
CA ILE A 85 -9.76 -13.89 7.26
C ILE A 85 -8.56 -13.04 6.92
N GLY A 86 -8.33 -11.95 7.63
CA GLY A 86 -7.21 -11.06 7.38
C GLY A 86 -7.27 -9.80 8.20
N CYS A 87 -6.40 -8.88 7.86
CA CYS A 87 -6.41 -7.53 8.45
C CYS A 87 -6.04 -6.50 7.39
N LYS A 88 -6.50 -5.28 7.59
CA LYS A 88 -6.17 -4.17 6.70
C LYS A 88 -6.05 -2.87 7.48
N VAL A 89 -5.34 -1.92 6.89
CA VAL A 89 -5.26 -0.55 7.38
C VAL A 89 -5.42 0.41 6.20
N THR A 90 -6.11 1.51 6.42
CA THR A 90 -6.25 2.59 5.46
C THR A 90 -5.53 3.82 5.97
N LEU A 91 -4.55 4.30 5.22
CA LEU A 91 -3.76 5.48 5.56
C LEU A 91 -4.19 6.66 4.72
N ARG A 92 -4.37 7.83 5.35
CA ARG A 92 -4.74 9.09 4.71
C ARG A 92 -3.89 10.24 5.25
N ALA A 93 -3.83 11.33 4.50
CA ALA A 93 -3.14 12.57 4.88
C ALA A 93 -1.67 12.33 5.27
N ASP A 94 -1.20 12.89 6.36
CA ASP A 94 0.21 12.82 6.78
C ASP A 94 0.72 11.39 6.93
N LYS A 95 -0.07 10.51 7.51
CA LYS A 95 0.32 9.09 7.69
C LYS A 95 0.50 8.36 6.35
N MET A 96 -0.30 8.69 5.37
CA MET A 96 -0.18 8.16 4.02
C MET A 96 1.13 8.59 3.36
N TYR A 97 1.46 9.87 3.42
CA TYR A 97 2.70 10.39 2.84
C TYR A 97 3.94 9.86 3.57
N ASP A 98 3.90 9.77 4.89
CA ASP A 98 5.00 9.21 5.67
C ASP A 98 5.25 7.74 5.35
N PHE A 99 4.19 6.98 5.22
CA PHE A 99 4.28 5.58 4.79
C PHE A 99 4.86 5.46 3.37
N LEU A 100 4.39 6.27 2.44
CA LEU A 100 4.84 6.24 1.05
C LEU A 100 6.34 6.56 0.95
N ASP A 101 6.81 7.54 1.70
CA ASP A 101 8.23 7.91 1.76
C ASP A 101 9.09 6.73 2.24
N ARG A 102 8.71 6.11 3.34
CA ARG A 102 9.42 4.92 3.86
C ARG A 102 9.35 3.74 2.90
N PHE A 103 8.20 3.53 2.28
CA PHE A 103 8.00 2.44 1.34
C PHE A 103 8.90 2.57 0.11
N PHE A 104 8.92 3.72 -0.53
CA PHE A 104 9.72 3.92 -1.74
C PHE A 104 11.22 3.99 -1.45
N ASN A 105 11.64 4.63 -0.39
CA ASN A 105 13.04 4.94 -0.14
C ASN A 105 13.78 3.96 0.77
N VAL A 106 13.07 3.26 1.63
CA VAL A 106 13.64 2.34 2.62
C VAL A 106 13.22 0.90 2.39
N ALA A 107 11.92 0.62 2.28
CA ALA A 107 11.42 -0.74 2.22
C ALA A 107 11.67 -1.42 0.87
N LEU A 108 11.31 -0.79 -0.24
CA LEU A 108 11.48 -1.37 -1.58
C LEU A 108 12.94 -1.70 -1.91
N PRO A 109 13.95 -0.86 -1.60
CA PRO A 109 15.34 -1.22 -1.84
C PRO A 109 15.82 -2.46 -1.06
N ARG A 110 15.12 -2.83 0.02
CA ARG A 110 15.43 -4.02 0.83
C ARG A 110 14.79 -5.30 0.29
N VAL A 111 13.95 -5.20 -0.72
CA VAL A 111 13.38 -6.38 -1.39
C VAL A 111 14.49 -7.16 -2.09
N ARG A 112 14.50 -8.48 -1.89
CA ARG A 112 15.49 -9.37 -2.48
C ARG A 112 15.39 -9.34 -4.01
N ASP A 113 16.53 -9.14 -4.70
CA ASP A 113 16.62 -9.01 -6.16
C ASP A 113 15.70 -7.92 -6.74
N PHE A 114 15.60 -6.79 -6.03
CA PHE A 114 14.74 -5.70 -6.44
C PHE A 114 15.23 -5.05 -7.74
N ARG A 115 14.38 -5.06 -8.76
CA ARG A 115 14.63 -4.46 -10.09
C ARG A 115 13.64 -3.35 -10.46
N GLY A 116 12.85 -2.91 -9.51
CA GLY A 116 11.77 -1.96 -9.72
C GLY A 116 10.39 -2.61 -9.59
N ILE A 117 9.39 -1.77 -9.37
CA ILE A 117 7.99 -2.20 -9.29
C ILE A 117 7.37 -2.27 -10.68
N ASN A 118 6.33 -3.08 -10.82
CA ASN A 118 5.67 -3.30 -12.10
C ASN A 118 5.01 -2.01 -12.60
N PRO A 119 5.37 -1.48 -13.77
CA PRO A 119 4.75 -0.27 -14.31
C PRO A 119 3.31 -0.49 -14.80
N ASN A 120 2.85 -1.73 -14.91
CA ASN A 120 1.53 -2.10 -15.42
C ASN A 120 0.55 -2.54 -14.30
N GLY A 121 0.88 -2.27 -13.04
CA GLY A 121 0.04 -2.63 -11.88
C GLY A 121 -1.17 -1.72 -11.65
N PHE A 122 -1.67 -1.05 -12.67
CA PHE A 122 -2.82 -0.14 -12.59
C PHE A 122 -4.14 -0.86 -12.95
N ASP A 123 -5.24 -0.39 -12.38
CA ASP A 123 -6.57 -0.98 -12.53
C ASP A 123 -7.40 -0.44 -13.71
N GLY A 124 -6.88 0.46 -14.50
CA GLY A 124 -7.59 1.18 -15.56
C GLY A 124 -8.22 2.51 -15.13
N ARG A 125 -8.23 2.81 -13.84
CA ARG A 125 -8.84 4.01 -13.25
C ARG A 125 -7.87 4.84 -12.41
N GLY A 126 -6.57 4.63 -12.59
CA GLY A 126 -5.55 5.39 -11.90
C GLY A 126 -5.18 4.90 -10.50
N ASN A 127 -5.58 3.70 -10.11
CA ASN A 127 -5.16 3.08 -8.86
C ASN A 127 -4.06 2.06 -9.11
N TYR A 128 -3.09 2.00 -8.20
CA TYR A 128 -1.93 1.12 -8.33
C TYR A 128 -1.93 0.06 -7.23
N SER A 129 -1.59 -1.17 -7.60
CA SER A 129 -1.49 -2.29 -6.67
C SER A 129 -0.12 -2.95 -6.77
N VAL A 130 0.49 -3.24 -5.64
CA VAL A 130 1.76 -3.97 -5.56
C VAL A 130 1.69 -5.01 -4.44
N GLY A 131 2.15 -6.22 -4.73
CA GLY A 131 2.27 -7.29 -3.76
C GLY A 131 3.68 -7.36 -3.21
N ILE A 132 3.80 -7.43 -1.88
CA ILE A 132 5.06 -7.63 -1.18
C ILE A 132 5.05 -9.04 -0.58
N LYS A 133 6.11 -9.79 -0.80
CA LYS A 133 6.19 -11.20 -0.35
C LYS A 133 6.57 -11.35 1.12
N GLU A 134 7.27 -10.38 1.68
CA GLU A 134 7.83 -10.46 3.02
C GLU A 134 7.64 -9.13 3.76
N GLN A 135 7.12 -9.18 5.00
CA GLN A 135 7.02 -7.99 5.86
C GLN A 135 8.39 -7.51 6.37
N LEU A 136 9.41 -8.34 6.24
CA LEU A 136 10.77 -8.05 6.73
C LEU A 136 11.49 -6.91 6.01
N ILE A 137 10.97 -6.48 4.86
CA ILE A 137 11.52 -5.32 4.14
C ILE A 137 11.34 -4.01 4.91
N PHE A 138 10.36 -3.95 5.80
CA PHE A 138 10.13 -2.78 6.64
C PHE A 138 11.07 -2.80 7.85
N PRO A 139 11.83 -1.73 8.11
CA PRO A 139 12.78 -1.69 9.23
C PRO A 139 12.12 -1.73 10.60
N GLU A 140 10.82 -1.43 10.68
CA GLU A 140 10.02 -1.50 11.91
C GLU A 140 9.77 -2.94 12.38
N ILE A 141 9.95 -3.92 11.49
CA ILE A 141 9.75 -5.33 11.79
C ILE A 141 11.07 -5.97 12.20
N ASP A 142 11.05 -6.58 13.40
CA ASP A 142 12.18 -7.33 13.94
C ASP A 142 12.06 -8.81 13.55
N TYR A 143 13.07 -9.33 12.83
CA TYR A 143 13.11 -10.73 12.41
C TYR A 143 12.93 -11.71 13.57
N ASP A 144 13.49 -11.41 14.74
CA ASP A 144 13.45 -12.30 15.90
C ASP A 144 12.07 -12.34 16.59
N LYS A 145 11.22 -11.37 16.31
CA LYS A 145 9.89 -11.24 16.95
C LYS A 145 8.73 -11.73 16.09
N ILE A 146 8.96 -12.02 14.81
CA ILE A 146 7.91 -12.53 13.94
C ILE A 146 7.71 -14.02 14.14
N ASP A 147 6.48 -14.48 14.04
CA ASP A 147 6.13 -15.90 14.08
C ASP A 147 6.25 -16.56 12.71
N LYS A 148 5.95 -15.84 11.64
CA LYS A 148 5.97 -16.33 10.26
C LYS A 148 6.17 -15.18 9.27
N ILE A 149 6.84 -15.46 8.17
CA ILE A 149 6.95 -14.53 7.03
C ILE A 149 5.59 -14.47 6.33
N ARG A 150 5.06 -13.27 6.19
CA ARG A 150 3.78 -13.00 5.52
C ARG A 150 3.94 -11.94 4.46
N GLY A 151 3.26 -12.15 3.35
CA GLY A 151 3.12 -11.13 2.32
C GLY A 151 1.96 -10.17 2.61
N MET A 152 1.92 -9.09 1.86
CA MET A 152 0.85 -8.10 1.93
C MET A 152 0.60 -7.45 0.58
N ASP A 153 -0.61 -6.94 0.39
CA ASP A 153 -0.98 -6.16 -0.78
C ASP A 153 -1.08 -4.69 -0.39
N ILE A 154 -0.43 -3.84 -1.17
CA ILE A 154 -0.44 -2.40 -0.97
C ILE A 154 -1.13 -1.78 -2.16
N ASN A 155 -2.26 -1.09 -1.90
CA ASN A 155 -3.05 -0.40 -2.91
C ASN A 155 -2.93 1.10 -2.72
N ILE A 156 -2.45 1.79 -3.73
CA ILE A 156 -2.32 3.24 -3.76
C ILE A 156 -3.49 3.79 -4.57
N VAL A 157 -4.43 4.44 -3.90
CA VAL A 157 -5.62 5.03 -4.53
C VAL A 157 -5.36 6.50 -4.80
N THR A 158 -5.57 6.90 -6.04
CA THR A 158 -5.39 8.28 -6.49
C THR A 158 -6.69 8.88 -7.02
N THR A 159 -6.70 10.19 -7.24
CA THR A 159 -7.81 10.88 -7.89
C THR A 159 -7.65 10.96 -9.41
N ALA A 160 -6.60 10.35 -9.98
CA ALA A 160 -6.37 10.32 -11.42
C ALA A 160 -7.52 9.60 -12.14
N GLN A 161 -7.88 10.08 -13.31
CA GLN A 161 -8.93 9.47 -14.13
C GLN A 161 -8.37 8.37 -15.04
N THR A 162 -7.10 8.45 -15.39
CA THR A 162 -6.43 7.49 -16.28
C THR A 162 -5.18 6.91 -15.62
N ASP A 163 -4.76 5.74 -16.08
CA ASP A 163 -3.53 5.10 -15.59
C ASP A 163 -2.27 5.88 -15.94
N GLU A 164 -2.28 6.56 -17.08
CA GLU A 164 -1.16 7.40 -17.51
C GLU A 164 -0.92 8.56 -16.54
N GLU A 165 -1.97 9.25 -16.13
CA GLU A 165 -1.90 10.33 -15.14
C GLU A 165 -1.38 9.80 -13.79
N ALA A 166 -1.89 8.66 -13.34
CA ALA A 166 -1.47 8.04 -12.09
C ALA A 166 -0.02 7.56 -12.14
N ARG A 167 0.41 6.99 -13.26
CA ARG A 167 1.79 6.55 -13.46
C ARG A 167 2.75 7.72 -13.35
N GLU A 168 2.44 8.83 -14.00
CA GLU A 168 3.26 10.04 -13.93
C GLU A 168 3.29 10.63 -12.51
N LEU A 169 2.13 10.66 -11.84
CA LEU A 169 2.05 11.08 -10.45
C LEU A 169 2.99 10.26 -9.55
N LEU A 170 2.92 8.95 -9.62
CA LEU A 170 3.74 8.07 -8.80
C LEU A 170 5.23 8.16 -9.18
N LYS A 171 5.54 8.27 -10.46
CA LYS A 171 6.90 8.45 -10.94
C LYS A 171 7.54 9.72 -10.39
N LEU A 172 6.84 10.83 -10.43
CA LEU A 172 7.30 12.11 -9.88
C LEU A 172 7.41 12.08 -8.35
N MET A 173 6.57 11.28 -7.68
CA MET A 173 6.67 11.06 -6.23
C MET A 173 7.87 10.19 -5.85
N GLY A 174 8.55 9.57 -6.79
CA GLY A 174 9.75 8.76 -6.56
C GLY A 174 9.53 7.25 -6.63
N ALA A 175 8.42 6.79 -7.19
CA ALA A 175 8.17 5.36 -7.35
C ALA A 175 9.22 4.72 -8.27
N PRO A 176 9.90 3.66 -7.82
CA PRO A 176 10.97 3.02 -8.58
C PRO A 176 10.39 2.01 -9.58
N PHE A 177 9.76 2.48 -10.63
CA PHE A 177 9.24 1.62 -11.69
C PHE A 177 10.36 0.92 -12.45
N ARG A 178 10.11 -0.35 -12.80
CA ARG A 178 11.02 -1.11 -13.64
C ARG A 178 10.98 -0.56 -15.09
N SER A 179 12.15 -0.38 -15.67
CA SER A 179 12.33 0.01 -17.08
C SER A 179 12.01 -1.13 -18.04
#